data_48b70728076bc00617dce9dae4b628a1
#
_entry.id   48b70728076bc00617dce9dae4b628a1
#
_cell.length_a   1.000
_cell.length_b   1.000
_cell.length_c   1.000
_cell.angle_alpha   90.00
_cell.angle_beta   90.00
_cell.angle_gamma   90.00
#
_symmetry.space_group_name_H-M   'P 1'
#
loop_
_entity.id
_entity.type
_entity.pdbx_description
1 polymer ?
#
loop_
_entity_poly.entity_id
_entity_poly.type
_entity_poly.pdbx_seq_one_letter_code
_entity_poly.pdbx_strand_id
1 'polypeptide(L)'
;LSPKYHTVLTPGKTYTGGKTFFCDEPGLIVTIPEDEVYHSKHRNLVDCPESLISALQLHLMGVAIVVTINRKEDFLSMMIHADREQDASEKFYGWVKDLLDTWYEHISHGEYDPGYIELKKTFLQTYNEAIRMYKEHYELYPDFATIWEKIPDIILDTNTELLISRNKKQGENK
;
A
#
# COMPACT_ATOMS: atom_id res chain seq x y z
N LEU A 1 -26.36 21.73 -19.08
CA LEU A 1 -27.65 21.52 -18.40
C LEU A 1 -27.35 21.04 -16.99
N SER A 2 -27.57 21.89 -15.97
CA SER A 2 -27.52 21.48 -14.58
C SER A 2 -28.65 20.52 -14.28
N PRO A 3 -28.42 19.43 -13.55
CA PRO A 3 -29.51 18.53 -13.17
C PRO A 3 -30.55 19.30 -12.34
N LYS A 4 -31.80 19.11 -12.65
CA LYS A 4 -32.93 19.80 -11.95
C LYS A 4 -33.11 19.33 -10.51
N TYR A 5 -32.52 18.17 -10.19
CA TYR A 5 -32.59 17.59 -8.84
C TYR A 5 -31.23 17.00 -8.49
N HIS A 6 -30.68 17.36 -7.37
CA HIS A 6 -29.56 16.71 -6.73
C HIS A 6 -29.79 16.68 -5.23
N THR A 7 -29.42 15.58 -4.61
CA THR A 7 -29.45 15.45 -3.16
C THR A 7 -28.07 15.09 -2.69
N VAL A 8 -27.55 15.86 -1.76
CA VAL A 8 -26.32 15.53 -1.05
C VAL A 8 -26.69 14.68 0.15
N LEU A 9 -26.24 13.43 0.16
CA LEU A 9 -26.43 12.56 1.31
C LEU A 9 -25.47 12.98 2.42
N THR A 10 -25.99 13.13 3.62
CA THR A 10 -25.15 13.36 4.81
C THR A 10 -24.43 12.08 5.14
N PRO A 11 -23.09 12.12 5.28
CA PRO A 11 -22.32 10.93 5.67
C PRO A 11 -22.83 10.34 7.00
N GLY A 12 -22.85 9.02 7.10
CA GLY A 12 -23.13 8.34 8.37
C GLY A 12 -22.14 8.73 9.46
N LYS A 13 -22.55 8.65 10.72
CA LYS A 13 -21.71 9.08 11.87
C LYS A 13 -20.36 8.36 11.96
N THR A 14 -20.27 7.14 11.43
CA THR A 14 -19.05 6.29 11.43
C THR A 14 -18.38 6.24 10.05
N TYR A 15 -18.83 7.04 9.11
CA TYR A 15 -18.26 7.05 7.76
C TYR A 15 -16.94 7.82 7.73
N THR A 16 -15.86 7.11 7.42
CA THR A 16 -14.55 7.70 7.16
C THR A 16 -14.46 8.06 5.67
N GLY A 17 -14.33 9.32 5.36
CA GLY A 17 -14.35 9.82 3.98
C GLY A 17 -13.40 10.99 3.75
N GLY A 18 -13.57 11.65 2.62
CA GLY A 18 -12.68 12.74 2.20
C GLY A 18 -12.46 13.84 3.24
N LYS A 19 -13.47 14.17 4.05
CA LYS A 19 -13.31 15.16 5.12
C LYS A 19 -12.26 14.71 6.14
N THR A 20 -12.32 13.45 6.59
CA THR A 20 -11.34 12.89 7.53
C THR A 20 -9.93 12.98 6.97
N PHE A 21 -9.71 12.47 5.74
CA PHE A 21 -8.37 12.41 5.15
C PHE A 21 -7.81 13.79 4.76
N PHE A 22 -8.65 14.70 4.24
CA PHE A 22 -8.17 15.95 3.68
C PHE A 22 -8.31 17.17 4.61
N CYS A 23 -9.10 17.06 5.67
CA CYS A 23 -9.38 18.17 6.57
C CYS A 23 -9.06 17.88 8.03
N ASP A 24 -9.57 16.76 8.55
CA ASP A 24 -9.49 16.45 9.97
C ASP A 24 -8.13 15.80 10.32
N GLU A 25 -7.63 14.91 9.43
CA GLU A 25 -6.39 14.13 9.63
C GLU A 25 -5.43 14.27 8.42
N PRO A 26 -4.90 15.46 8.14
CA PRO A 26 -4.06 15.70 6.96
C PRO A 26 -2.75 14.89 6.96
N GLY A 27 -2.30 14.41 8.13
CA GLY A 27 -1.13 13.54 8.26
C GLY A 27 -1.30 12.14 7.65
N LEU A 28 -2.54 11.75 7.30
CA LEU A 28 -2.81 10.48 6.60
C LEU A 28 -2.46 10.52 5.11
N ILE A 29 -2.07 11.68 4.58
CA ILE A 29 -1.72 11.86 3.17
C ILE A 29 -0.23 12.10 3.05
N VAL A 30 0.44 11.27 2.28
CA VAL A 30 1.86 11.41 1.94
C VAL A 30 1.97 11.80 0.48
N THR A 31 2.73 12.86 0.20
CA THR A 31 2.99 13.30 -1.17
C THR A 31 4.07 12.43 -1.79
N ILE A 32 3.77 11.84 -2.94
CA ILE A 32 4.76 11.12 -3.75
C ILE A 32 5.69 12.14 -4.41
N PRO A 33 7.02 11.98 -4.35
CA PRO A 33 7.97 12.83 -5.05
C PRO A 33 7.67 12.89 -6.56
N GLU A 34 7.87 14.07 -7.16
CA GLU A 34 7.50 14.24 -8.57
C GLU A 34 8.28 13.33 -9.52
N ASP A 35 9.54 13.04 -9.21
CA ASP A 35 10.40 12.14 -9.98
C ASP A 35 10.00 10.65 -9.85
N GLU A 36 9.22 10.29 -8.86
CA GLU A 36 8.65 8.95 -8.65
C GLU A 36 7.23 8.78 -9.23
N VAL A 37 6.65 9.84 -9.77
CA VAL A 37 5.33 9.75 -10.41
C VAL A 37 5.46 9.20 -11.82
N TYR A 38 4.84 8.04 -12.07
CA TYR A 38 4.73 7.47 -13.40
C TYR A 38 3.82 8.33 -14.27
N HIS A 39 4.21 8.55 -15.52
CA HIS A 39 3.37 9.18 -16.52
C HIS A 39 3.67 8.61 -17.90
N SER A 40 2.75 7.85 -18.45
CA SER A 40 2.91 7.10 -19.71
C SER A 40 3.49 7.90 -20.89
N LYS A 41 3.19 9.20 -20.99
CA LYS A 41 3.65 10.06 -22.08
C LYS A 41 4.92 10.85 -21.78
N HIS A 42 5.25 11.08 -20.52
CA HIS A 42 6.30 12.03 -20.16
C HIS A 42 7.37 11.44 -19.25
N ARG A 43 7.05 10.42 -18.49
CA ARG A 43 7.97 9.80 -17.53
C ARG A 43 7.71 8.31 -17.41
N ASN A 44 8.61 7.52 -17.93
CA ASN A 44 8.62 6.08 -17.73
C ASN A 44 9.63 5.76 -16.62
N LEU A 45 9.16 5.36 -15.46
CA LEU A 45 10.03 4.90 -14.38
C LEU A 45 10.70 3.59 -14.80
N VAL A 46 12.01 3.52 -14.63
CA VAL A 46 12.80 2.31 -14.93
C VAL A 46 12.79 1.39 -13.72
N ASP A 47 13.00 1.95 -12.55
CA ASP A 47 13.11 1.24 -11.29
C ASP A 47 11.85 1.42 -10.43
N CYS A 48 11.65 0.51 -9.49
CA CYS A 48 10.59 0.58 -8.52
C CYS A 48 10.74 1.84 -7.65
N PRO A 49 9.70 2.70 -7.53
CA PRO A 49 9.79 3.90 -6.71
C PRO A 49 9.95 3.57 -5.22
N GLU A 50 10.77 4.34 -4.53
CA GLU A 50 10.95 4.24 -3.07
C GLU A 50 9.63 4.49 -2.31
N SER A 51 8.79 5.39 -2.82
CA SER A 51 7.45 5.64 -2.26
C SER A 51 6.55 4.41 -2.33
N LEU A 52 6.65 3.58 -3.38
CA LEU A 52 5.91 2.33 -3.49
C LEU A 52 6.43 1.30 -2.48
N ILE A 53 7.75 1.18 -2.34
CA ILE A 53 8.39 0.29 -1.36
C ILE A 53 7.93 0.64 0.05
N SER A 54 8.04 1.90 0.43
CA SER A 54 7.62 2.41 1.75
C SER A 54 6.12 2.22 1.99
N ALA A 55 5.28 2.47 0.99
CA ALA A 55 3.84 2.28 1.10
C ALA A 55 3.47 0.80 1.28
N LEU A 56 4.14 -0.12 0.57
CA LEU A 56 3.92 -1.55 0.72
C LEU A 56 4.38 -2.05 2.10
N GLN A 57 5.56 -1.60 2.57
CA GLN A 57 6.03 -1.90 3.92
C GLN A 57 5.05 -1.41 4.98
N LEU A 58 4.56 -0.17 4.85
CA LEU A 58 3.58 0.41 5.76
C LEU A 58 2.27 -0.38 5.77
N HIS A 59 1.80 -0.83 4.60
CA HIS A 59 0.61 -1.67 4.50
C HIS A 59 0.80 -3.00 5.23
N LEU A 60 1.89 -3.73 4.99
CA LEU A 60 2.17 -5.01 5.65
C LEU A 60 2.31 -4.86 7.17
N MET A 61 2.96 -3.79 7.64
CA MET A 61 3.02 -3.47 9.07
C MET A 61 1.63 -3.14 9.63
N GLY A 62 0.80 -2.44 8.88
CA GLY A 62 -0.59 -2.16 9.24
C GLY A 62 -1.41 -3.45 9.42
N VAL A 63 -1.25 -4.42 8.52
CA VAL A 63 -1.85 -5.76 8.66
C VAL A 63 -1.34 -6.43 9.94
N ALA A 64 -0.03 -6.41 10.20
CA ALA A 64 0.57 -6.99 11.39
C ALA A 64 0.04 -6.37 12.68
N ILE A 65 -0.17 -5.05 12.71
CA ILE A 65 -0.76 -4.34 13.85
C ILE A 65 -2.19 -4.82 14.09
N VAL A 66 -3.03 -4.87 13.05
CA VAL A 66 -4.43 -5.30 13.17
C VAL A 66 -4.53 -6.74 13.66
N VAL A 67 -3.76 -7.65 13.10
CA VAL A 67 -3.70 -9.06 13.54
C VAL A 67 -3.27 -9.16 15.01
N THR A 68 -2.28 -8.36 15.43
CA THR A 68 -1.77 -8.38 16.80
C THR A 68 -2.81 -7.85 17.81
N ILE A 69 -3.48 -6.75 17.50
CA ILE A 69 -4.43 -6.08 18.40
C ILE A 69 -5.76 -6.82 18.44
N ASN A 70 -6.33 -7.14 17.27
CA ASN A 70 -7.70 -7.63 17.17
C ASN A 70 -7.80 -9.15 17.30
N ARG A 71 -6.72 -9.90 17.14
CA ARG A 71 -6.70 -11.37 17.10
C ARG A 71 -7.75 -11.98 16.15
N LYS A 72 -8.19 -11.22 15.16
CA LYS A 72 -9.12 -11.64 14.11
C LYS A 72 -8.39 -11.62 12.80
N GLU A 73 -8.73 -12.58 11.94
CA GLU A 73 -8.31 -12.61 10.55
C GLU A 73 -9.19 -11.61 9.76
N ASP A 74 -8.86 -10.33 9.85
CA ASP A 74 -9.50 -9.31 9.04
C ASP A 74 -8.72 -9.16 7.73
N PHE A 75 -9.43 -9.20 6.60
CA PHE A 75 -8.84 -8.95 5.30
C PHE A 75 -8.61 -7.43 5.13
N LEU A 76 -7.34 -7.05 5.01
CA LEU A 76 -6.95 -5.70 4.68
C LEU A 76 -6.45 -5.68 3.23
N SER A 77 -6.85 -4.68 2.48
CA SER A 77 -6.46 -4.53 1.09
C SER A 77 -5.80 -3.17 0.84
N MET A 78 -4.80 -3.17 -0.05
CA MET A 78 -4.17 -1.98 -0.59
C MET A 78 -4.50 -1.88 -2.08
N MET A 79 -4.85 -0.69 -2.53
CA MET A 79 -5.05 -0.41 -3.96
C MET A 79 -3.92 0.49 -4.45
N ILE A 80 -3.25 0.05 -5.53
CA ILE A 80 -2.21 0.81 -6.21
C ILE A 80 -2.77 1.24 -7.56
N HIS A 81 -2.81 2.55 -7.80
CA HIS A 81 -3.26 3.14 -9.05
C HIS A 81 -2.22 4.16 -9.54
N ALA A 82 -1.33 3.68 -10.39
CA ALA A 82 -0.18 4.45 -10.84
C ALA A 82 -0.50 5.47 -11.96
N ASP A 83 -1.31 5.07 -12.93
CA ASP A 83 -1.76 5.89 -14.07
C ASP A 83 -3.05 5.29 -14.64
N ARG A 84 -3.64 5.96 -15.62
CA ARG A 84 -4.81 5.48 -16.37
C ARG A 84 -4.46 4.39 -17.37
N GLU A 85 -3.22 4.33 -17.79
CA GLU A 85 -2.74 3.39 -18.79
C GLU A 85 -2.51 2.00 -18.17
N GLN A 86 -2.83 0.96 -18.94
CA GLN A 86 -2.71 -0.42 -18.50
C GLN A 86 -1.26 -0.83 -18.25
N ASP A 87 -0.35 -0.35 -19.10
CA ASP A 87 1.08 -0.64 -19.00
C ASP A 87 1.66 -0.22 -17.63
N ALA A 88 1.18 0.90 -17.07
CA ALA A 88 1.57 1.34 -15.74
C ALA A 88 1.10 0.35 -14.67
N SER A 89 -0.16 -0.09 -14.76
CA SER A 89 -0.71 -1.05 -13.81
C SER A 89 0.01 -2.39 -13.87
N GLU A 90 0.34 -2.89 -15.08
CA GLU A 90 1.11 -4.12 -15.27
C GLU A 90 2.52 -4.00 -14.69
N LYS A 91 3.18 -2.86 -14.89
CA LYS A 91 4.51 -2.59 -14.38
C LYS A 91 4.55 -2.54 -12.85
N PHE A 92 3.64 -1.79 -12.24
CA PHE A 92 3.55 -1.70 -10.79
C PHE A 92 3.16 -3.06 -10.15
N TYR A 93 2.30 -3.81 -10.81
CA TYR A 93 1.98 -5.17 -10.39
C TYR A 93 3.23 -6.08 -10.41
N GLY A 94 4.06 -6.00 -11.45
CA GLY A 94 5.33 -6.71 -11.53
C GLY A 94 6.24 -6.35 -10.35
N TRP A 95 6.46 -5.06 -10.12
CA TRP A 95 7.30 -4.62 -9.00
C TRP A 95 6.82 -5.09 -7.63
N VAL A 96 5.50 -5.03 -7.38
CA VAL A 96 4.95 -5.52 -6.11
C VAL A 96 5.20 -7.01 -5.93
N LYS A 97 5.01 -7.81 -6.98
CA LYS A 97 5.33 -9.24 -6.91
C LYS A 97 6.80 -9.50 -6.66
N ASP A 98 7.67 -8.85 -7.42
CA ASP A 98 9.12 -9.03 -7.30
C ASP A 98 9.61 -8.62 -5.90
N LEU A 99 9.04 -7.56 -5.32
CA LEU A 99 9.33 -7.13 -3.94
C LEU A 99 8.92 -8.19 -2.92
N LEU A 100 7.68 -8.69 -3.00
CA LEU A 100 7.18 -9.69 -2.05
C LEU A 100 7.99 -10.99 -2.15
N ASP A 101 8.28 -11.45 -3.35
CA ASP A 101 9.08 -12.66 -3.61
C ASP A 101 10.52 -12.49 -3.06
N THR A 102 11.15 -11.34 -3.33
CA THR A 102 12.50 -11.02 -2.85
C THR A 102 12.54 -10.90 -1.32
N TRP A 103 11.56 -10.24 -0.72
CA TRP A 103 11.49 -10.10 0.73
C TRP A 103 11.27 -11.44 1.42
N TYR A 104 10.40 -12.29 0.85
CA TYR A 104 10.21 -13.64 1.36
C TYR A 104 11.50 -14.48 1.27
N GLU A 105 12.23 -14.39 0.15
CA GLU A 105 13.51 -15.07 -0.02
C GLU A 105 14.52 -14.63 1.05
N HIS A 106 14.71 -13.33 1.26
CA HIS A 106 15.61 -12.81 2.30
C HIS A 106 15.23 -13.30 3.71
N ILE A 107 13.91 -13.29 4.03
CA ILE A 107 13.41 -13.79 5.31
C ILE A 107 13.71 -15.30 5.46
N SER A 108 13.54 -16.07 4.38
CA SER A 108 13.76 -17.52 4.38
C SER A 108 15.22 -17.91 4.60
N HIS A 109 16.17 -17.05 4.21
CA HIS A 109 17.60 -17.27 4.45
C HIS A 109 18.00 -17.06 5.90
N GLY A 110 17.15 -16.41 6.71
CA GLY A 110 17.32 -16.24 8.14
C GLY A 110 18.12 -14.99 8.55
N GLU A 111 18.15 -14.75 9.83
CA GLU A 111 18.60 -13.48 10.43
C GLU A 111 20.10 -13.14 10.25
N TYR A 112 20.92 -14.09 9.80
CA TYR A 112 22.34 -13.87 9.49
C TYR A 112 22.59 -13.51 8.02
N ASP A 113 21.56 -13.57 7.17
CA ASP A 113 21.67 -13.20 5.76
C ASP A 113 21.75 -11.67 5.61
N PRO A 114 22.69 -11.13 4.79
CA PRO A 114 22.79 -9.69 4.58
C PRO A 114 21.51 -9.05 4.03
N GLY A 115 20.78 -9.76 3.17
CA GLY A 115 19.52 -9.30 2.63
C GLY A 115 18.42 -9.20 3.70
N TYR A 116 18.37 -10.18 4.62
CA TYR A 116 17.47 -10.12 5.79
C TYR A 116 17.79 -8.91 6.68
N ILE A 117 19.08 -8.70 6.97
CA ILE A 117 19.51 -7.60 7.84
C ILE A 117 19.12 -6.25 7.24
N GLU A 118 19.39 -6.05 5.94
CA GLU A 118 19.04 -4.80 5.27
C GLU A 118 17.53 -4.64 5.15
N LEU A 119 16.79 -5.68 4.82
CA LEU A 119 15.34 -5.67 4.77
C LEU A 119 14.74 -5.25 6.13
N LYS A 120 15.15 -5.88 7.21
CA LYS A 120 14.70 -5.53 8.57
C LYS A 120 14.98 -4.07 8.91
N LYS A 121 16.12 -3.55 8.48
CA LYS A 121 16.52 -2.16 8.67
C LYS A 121 15.62 -1.19 7.90
N THR A 122 15.27 -1.49 6.63
CA THR A 122 14.35 -0.64 5.85
C THR A 122 12.95 -0.63 6.45
N PHE A 123 12.43 -1.79 6.88
CA PHE A 123 11.15 -1.84 7.61
C PHE A 123 11.19 -1.04 8.92
N LEU A 124 12.29 -1.10 9.67
CA LEU A 124 12.45 -0.30 10.89
C LEU A 124 12.48 1.19 10.60
N GLN A 125 13.09 1.62 9.50
CA GLN A 125 13.07 3.02 9.06
C GLN A 125 11.64 3.49 8.77
N THR A 126 10.89 2.73 7.96
CA THR A 126 9.50 3.02 7.64
C THR A 126 8.62 3.04 8.91
N TYR A 127 8.83 2.10 9.83
CA TYR A 127 8.14 2.10 11.13
C TYR A 127 8.40 3.38 11.93
N ASN A 128 9.66 3.80 12.04
CA ASN A 128 10.02 5.01 12.77
C ASN A 128 9.46 6.28 12.14
N GLU A 129 9.35 6.31 10.81
CA GLU A 129 8.70 7.41 10.09
C GLU A 129 7.19 7.43 10.35
N ALA A 130 6.52 6.28 10.28
CA ALA A 130 5.11 6.15 10.60
C ALA A 130 4.81 6.60 12.04
N ILE A 131 5.60 6.16 13.03
CA ILE A 131 5.45 6.60 14.43
C ILE A 131 5.59 8.11 14.56
N ARG A 132 6.52 8.74 13.84
CA ARG A 132 6.67 10.21 13.86
C ARG A 132 5.48 10.93 13.23
N MET A 133 4.90 10.39 12.18
CA MET A 133 3.73 10.95 11.50
C MET A 133 2.45 10.82 12.33
N TYR A 134 2.27 9.68 13.02
CA TYR A 134 1.07 9.37 13.78
C TYR A 134 1.29 9.45 15.29
N LYS A 135 2.10 10.38 15.74
CA LYS A 135 2.61 10.52 17.10
C LYS A 135 1.54 10.54 18.20
N GLU A 136 0.36 11.06 17.89
CA GLU A 136 -0.75 11.15 18.86
C GLU A 136 -1.36 9.78 19.20
N HIS A 137 -1.09 8.75 18.38
CA HIS A 137 -1.67 7.41 18.53
C HIS A 137 -0.63 6.31 18.75
N TYR A 138 0.66 6.64 18.78
CA TYR A 138 1.73 5.63 18.76
C TYR A 138 1.72 4.71 20.00
N GLU A 139 1.23 5.18 21.15
CA GLU A 139 1.16 4.37 22.36
C GLU A 139 0.25 3.14 22.24
N LEU A 140 -0.60 3.12 21.22
CA LEU A 140 -1.50 2.01 20.91
C LEU A 140 -0.87 0.98 19.97
N TYR A 141 0.28 1.30 19.38
CA TYR A 141 0.91 0.42 18.41
C TYR A 141 1.88 -0.56 19.09
N PRO A 142 1.92 -1.83 18.64
CA PRO A 142 2.95 -2.77 19.06
C PRO A 142 4.34 -2.24 18.73
N ASP A 143 5.33 -2.67 19.49
CA ASP A 143 6.72 -2.39 19.15
C ASP A 143 7.13 -3.08 17.84
N PHE A 144 8.21 -2.59 17.24
CA PHE A 144 8.68 -3.09 15.96
C PHE A 144 9.02 -4.59 15.98
N ALA A 145 9.55 -5.12 17.07
CA ALA A 145 9.91 -6.54 17.18
C ALA A 145 8.65 -7.41 17.07
N THR A 146 7.59 -7.05 17.78
CA THR A 146 6.29 -7.72 17.72
C THR A 146 5.67 -7.68 16.32
N ILE A 147 5.78 -6.55 15.61
CA ILE A 147 5.30 -6.40 14.22
C ILE A 147 6.16 -7.28 13.30
N TRP A 148 7.48 -7.19 13.42
CA TRP A 148 8.41 -7.92 12.56
C TRP A 148 8.23 -9.43 12.61
N GLU A 149 7.91 -10.00 13.77
CA GLU A 149 7.60 -11.43 13.93
C GLU A 149 6.43 -11.91 13.06
N LYS A 150 5.52 -11.01 12.66
CA LYS A 150 4.36 -11.34 11.84
C LYS A 150 4.60 -11.14 10.34
N ILE A 151 5.58 -10.34 9.96
CA ILE A 151 5.85 -9.98 8.56
C ILE A 151 6.04 -11.20 7.65
N PRO A 152 6.79 -12.26 8.04
CA PRO A 152 6.97 -13.43 7.18
C PRO A 152 5.65 -14.11 6.77
N ASP A 153 4.78 -14.36 7.75
CA ASP A 153 3.49 -15.01 7.51
C ASP A 153 2.58 -14.10 6.66
N ILE A 154 2.59 -12.79 6.92
CA ILE A 154 1.78 -11.82 6.17
C ILE A 154 2.24 -11.73 4.72
N ILE A 155 3.55 -11.73 4.44
CA ILE A 155 4.06 -11.73 3.06
C ILE A 155 3.61 -13.00 2.35
N LEU A 156 3.71 -14.16 3.00
CA LEU A 156 3.31 -15.45 2.43
C LEU A 156 1.81 -15.50 2.11
N ASP A 157 0.98 -14.92 2.97
CA ASP A 157 -0.48 -14.91 2.82
C ASP A 157 -0.99 -13.76 1.92
N THR A 158 -0.10 -12.84 1.51
CA THR A 158 -0.47 -11.70 0.67
C THR A 158 -0.73 -12.14 -0.77
N ASN A 159 -1.95 -11.92 -1.24
CA ASN A 159 -2.33 -12.14 -2.64
C ASN A 159 -2.33 -10.83 -3.41
N THR A 160 -1.82 -10.88 -4.64
CA THR A 160 -1.80 -9.73 -5.55
C THR A 160 -2.67 -9.99 -6.76
N GLU A 161 -3.52 -9.03 -7.12
CA GLU A 161 -4.39 -9.11 -8.28
C GLU A 161 -4.22 -7.89 -9.18
N LEU A 162 -4.14 -8.13 -10.50
CA LEU A 162 -4.12 -7.08 -11.50
C LEU A 162 -5.52 -6.86 -12.07
N LEU A 163 -6.12 -5.73 -11.73
CA LEU A 163 -7.45 -5.33 -12.21
C LEU A 163 -7.32 -4.44 -13.44
N ILE A 164 -7.52 -5.01 -14.63
CA ILE A 164 -7.51 -4.29 -15.90
C ILE A 164 -8.93 -4.26 -16.48
N SER A 165 -9.41 -3.08 -16.83
CA SER A 165 -10.65 -2.92 -17.58
C SER A 165 -10.46 -3.50 -18.98
N ARG A 166 -10.99 -4.71 -19.22
CA ARG A 166 -11.06 -5.25 -20.59
C ARG A 166 -12.12 -4.48 -21.35
N ASN A 167 -11.71 -3.64 -22.29
CA ASN A 167 -12.60 -3.16 -23.32
C ASN A 167 -13.12 -4.39 -24.07
N LYS A 168 -14.37 -4.80 -23.83
CA LYS A 168 -15.07 -5.69 -24.74
C LYS A 168 -15.07 -4.97 -26.08
N LYS A 169 -14.28 -5.42 -27.05
CA LYS A 169 -14.49 -5.07 -28.44
C LYS A 169 -15.91 -5.44 -28.77
N GLN A 170 -16.79 -4.44 -28.83
CA GLN A 170 -18.06 -4.56 -29.52
C GLN A 170 -17.72 -4.75 -30.99
N GLY A 171 -18.06 -5.86 -31.52
CA GLY A 171 -18.01 -6.06 -32.95
C GLY A 171 -17.46 -7.44 -33.31
N GLU A 172 -18.38 -8.39 -33.32
CA GLU A 172 -18.49 -9.40 -34.37
C GLU A 172 -19.77 -10.21 -34.13
N ASN A 173 -20.89 -9.55 -34.39
CA ASN A 173 -22.08 -10.28 -34.80
C ASN A 173 -22.12 -10.22 -36.33
N LYS A 174 -21.70 -11.29 -36.98
CA LYS A 174 -22.17 -11.65 -38.32
C LYS A 174 -23.31 -12.62 -38.14
#